data_9c455fa038215eec1dfa7526dbd0a4af
#
_entry.id   9c455fa038215eec1dfa7526dbd0a4af
#
_cell.length_a   1.000
_cell.length_b   1.000
_cell.length_c   1.000
_cell.angle_alpha   90.00
_cell.angle_beta   90.00
_cell.angle_gamma   90.00
#
_symmetry.space_group_name_H-M   'P 1'
#
loop_
_entity.id
_entity.type
_entity.pdbx_description
1 polymer ?
#
loop_
_entity_poly.entity_id
_entity_poly.type
_entity_poly.pdbx_seq_one_letter_code
_entity_poly.pdbx_strand_id
1 'polypeptide(L)'
;MAESALSNSAPAPQSRWPQRYTVVALFGLATVLCYVDRVSISVAIIPLARDLGYDSARQGIVLSAFFWGYLLTQLLGGVVADRIGGKWALATGVAIWSLATFLTPPATAAFSLLLAMRVLLGLGEGVNFPAIHSLTARWIPIAERARMLSLNFSGMHVGTVTAFILSPPIIVAFGWPALFYITGAVGGIWVAVWIVRVPRHPPDSPAASSAASRDAAQDAHGLAARAPAIPWVKIAREKAVWAIVIAHFCSNFGYYILLLWLPTYLNYTFKVPLSEVGAYSLPPWIAAIISINAGGWIADSLLRRGMHITVVRKLMQSIAFTLSALPLLFVPTVESSFTAVVLVTISVAANGLGLAGFGVNHLDVGPNHAGILMGISNTVATVPGIVGVAAAGFIVQATGSFSAVFYLAAAIYLAGMFGYLAWATGERRL
;
A
#
# COMPACT_ATOMS: atom_id res chain seq x y z
N MET A 1 -56.88 -31.74 27.24
CA MET A 1 -56.86 -30.45 26.61
C MET A 1 -55.78 -29.63 27.28
N ALA A 2 -54.62 -29.53 26.66
CA ALA A 2 -53.57 -28.61 27.03
C ALA A 2 -53.01 -28.04 25.72
N GLU A 3 -53.48 -26.83 25.35
CA GLU A 3 -53.01 -26.06 24.19
C GLU A 3 -51.60 -25.57 24.44
N SER A 4 -50.70 -25.99 23.59
CA SER A 4 -49.31 -25.48 23.49
C SER A 4 -49.33 -24.05 22.95
N ALA A 5 -49.05 -23.09 23.81
CA ALA A 5 -48.75 -21.72 23.40
C ALA A 5 -47.43 -21.68 22.66
N LEU A 6 -47.46 -21.73 21.33
CA LEU A 6 -46.36 -21.38 20.45
C LEU A 6 -46.15 -19.86 20.59
N SER A 7 -45.08 -19.46 21.28
CA SER A 7 -44.64 -18.09 21.36
C SER A 7 -44.14 -17.67 19.98
N ASN A 8 -44.99 -16.94 19.26
CA ASN A 8 -44.64 -16.23 18.02
C ASN A 8 -43.76 -15.02 18.41
N SER A 9 -42.46 -15.23 18.62
CA SER A 9 -41.53 -14.15 18.72
C SER A 9 -41.32 -13.57 17.29
N ALA A 10 -41.90 -12.41 17.04
CA ALA A 10 -41.67 -11.68 15.80
C ALA A 10 -40.16 -11.53 15.59
N PRO A 11 -39.65 -11.76 14.35
CA PRO A 11 -38.24 -11.54 14.07
C PRO A 11 -37.89 -10.08 14.33
N ALA A 12 -36.83 -9.84 15.10
CA ALA A 12 -36.33 -8.50 15.37
C ALA A 12 -36.11 -7.73 14.03
N PRO A 13 -36.43 -6.44 13.97
CA PRO A 13 -36.33 -5.67 12.74
C PRO A 13 -34.90 -5.76 12.22
N GLN A 14 -34.74 -6.42 11.08
CA GLN A 14 -33.44 -6.49 10.38
C GLN A 14 -33.02 -5.07 10.07
N SER A 15 -31.90 -4.61 10.62
CA SER A 15 -31.34 -3.29 10.29
C SER A 15 -31.14 -3.25 8.77
N ARG A 16 -31.63 -2.20 8.11
CA ARG A 16 -31.52 -2.00 6.64
C ARG A 16 -30.08 -2.06 6.12
N TRP A 17 -29.08 -2.02 7.03
CA TRP A 17 -27.65 -2.03 6.71
C TRP A 17 -26.94 -3.14 7.49
N PRO A 18 -26.54 -4.27 6.85
CA PRO A 18 -25.83 -5.35 7.49
C PRO A 18 -24.52 -4.89 8.14
N GLN A 19 -24.26 -5.31 9.38
CA GLN A 19 -23.12 -4.89 10.19
C GLN A 19 -21.75 -5.16 9.50
N ARG A 20 -21.69 -6.22 8.67
CA ARG A 20 -20.51 -6.55 7.87
C ARG A 20 -20.07 -5.38 6.96
N TYR A 21 -21.01 -4.62 6.38
CA TYR A 21 -20.67 -3.49 5.53
C TYR A 21 -20.16 -2.29 6.33
N THR A 22 -20.64 -2.11 7.57
CA THR A 22 -20.06 -1.13 8.50
C THR A 22 -18.60 -1.46 8.80
N VAL A 23 -18.27 -2.73 9.04
CA VAL A 23 -16.90 -3.19 9.26
C VAL A 23 -16.03 -2.92 8.01
N VAL A 24 -16.55 -3.24 6.82
CA VAL A 24 -15.86 -2.97 5.54
C VAL A 24 -15.61 -1.48 5.33
N ALA A 25 -16.62 -0.65 5.55
CA ALA A 25 -16.48 0.81 5.41
C ALA A 25 -15.43 1.38 6.38
N LEU A 26 -15.42 0.90 7.62
CA LEU A 26 -14.47 1.36 8.62
C LEU A 26 -13.04 0.88 8.33
N PHE A 27 -12.81 -0.38 7.95
CA PHE A 27 -11.45 -0.79 7.59
C PHE A 27 -10.98 -0.18 6.25
N GLY A 28 -11.89 0.07 5.30
CA GLY A 28 -11.60 0.85 4.10
C GLY A 28 -11.17 2.29 4.43
N LEU A 29 -11.87 2.93 5.38
CA LEU A 29 -11.48 4.25 5.87
C LEU A 29 -10.12 4.22 6.57
N ALA A 30 -9.79 3.16 7.34
CA ALA A 30 -8.45 3.00 7.91
C ALA A 30 -7.37 2.96 6.84
N THR A 31 -7.63 2.28 5.70
CA THR A 31 -6.69 2.27 4.57
C THR A 31 -6.56 3.66 3.92
N VAL A 32 -7.64 4.42 3.80
CA VAL A 32 -7.58 5.82 3.34
C VAL A 32 -6.70 6.65 4.29
N LEU A 33 -6.94 6.60 5.61
CA LEU A 33 -6.15 7.33 6.60
C LEU A 33 -4.67 6.92 6.58
N CYS A 34 -4.37 5.62 6.50
CA CYS A 34 -3.03 5.09 6.34
C CYS A 34 -2.28 5.76 5.16
N TYR A 35 -2.92 5.89 4.00
CA TYR A 35 -2.29 6.53 2.85
C TYR A 35 -2.27 8.05 2.92
N VAL A 36 -3.22 8.68 3.59
CA VAL A 36 -3.15 10.12 3.91
C VAL A 36 -1.91 10.40 4.76
N ASP A 37 -1.69 9.68 5.86
CA ASP A 37 -0.55 9.87 6.75
C ASP A 37 0.78 9.58 6.05
N ARG A 38 0.84 8.50 5.27
CA ARG A 38 2.04 8.11 4.51
C ARG A 38 2.47 9.14 3.48
N VAL A 39 1.50 9.73 2.76
CA VAL A 39 1.78 10.64 1.64
C VAL A 39 1.94 12.09 2.10
N SER A 40 1.25 12.50 3.16
CA SER A 40 1.28 13.88 3.67
C SER A 40 2.69 14.40 3.94
N ILE A 41 3.61 13.54 4.38
CA ILE A 41 5.01 13.91 4.61
C ILE A 41 5.71 14.38 3.33
N SER A 42 5.33 13.87 2.15
CA SER A 42 5.96 14.27 0.87
C SER A 42 5.75 15.73 0.51
N VAL A 43 4.64 16.31 1.00
CA VAL A 43 4.34 17.74 0.88
C VAL A 43 4.91 18.51 2.08
N ALA A 44 4.69 17.98 3.30
CA ALA A 44 5.11 18.63 4.53
C ALA A 44 6.63 18.73 4.68
N ILE A 45 7.40 17.83 4.06
CA ILE A 45 8.88 17.85 4.12
C ILE A 45 9.48 19.13 3.55
N ILE A 46 8.78 19.79 2.61
CA ILE A 46 9.25 21.02 1.97
C ILE A 46 9.40 22.16 3.00
N PRO A 47 8.33 22.60 3.69
CA PRO A 47 8.46 23.63 4.72
C PRO A 47 9.19 23.12 5.96
N LEU A 48 9.01 21.88 6.38
CA LEU A 48 9.71 21.28 7.51
C LEU A 48 11.23 21.33 7.34
N ALA A 49 11.73 20.96 6.17
CA ALA A 49 13.16 20.97 5.86
C ALA A 49 13.72 22.40 5.86
N ARG A 50 12.93 23.39 5.40
CA ARG A 50 13.31 24.81 5.44
C ARG A 50 13.42 25.31 6.86
N ASP A 51 12.42 25.00 7.70
CA ASP A 51 12.36 25.45 9.11
C ASP A 51 13.48 24.82 9.96
N LEU A 52 13.84 23.57 9.68
CA LEU A 52 14.87 22.84 10.46
C LEU A 52 16.26 22.84 9.81
N GLY A 53 16.44 23.49 8.67
CA GLY A 53 17.71 23.51 7.94
C GLY A 53 18.15 22.15 7.43
N TYR A 54 17.21 21.31 7.02
CA TYR A 54 17.54 19.96 6.51
C TYR A 54 17.90 20.02 5.02
N ASP A 55 19.08 19.48 4.70
CA ASP A 55 19.52 19.23 3.34
C ASP A 55 18.74 18.04 2.69
N SER A 56 18.98 17.81 1.40
CA SER A 56 18.28 16.76 0.66
C SER A 56 18.59 15.36 1.18
N ALA A 57 19.79 15.12 1.73
CA ALA A 57 20.14 13.83 2.32
C ALA A 57 19.33 13.56 3.58
N ARG A 58 19.20 14.55 4.49
CA ARG A 58 18.35 14.42 5.69
C ARG A 58 16.89 14.25 5.34
N GLN A 59 16.37 14.96 4.32
CA GLN A 59 15.02 14.76 3.81
C GLN A 59 14.82 13.30 3.35
N GLY A 60 15.76 12.75 2.58
CA GLY A 60 15.72 11.36 2.12
C GLY A 60 15.69 10.35 3.27
N ILE A 61 16.49 10.57 4.32
CA ILE A 61 16.48 9.73 5.52
C ILE A 61 15.14 9.79 6.24
N VAL A 62 14.55 10.99 6.42
CA VAL A 62 13.23 11.15 7.06
C VAL A 62 12.13 10.45 6.25
N LEU A 63 12.14 10.61 4.91
CA LEU A 63 11.14 9.98 4.03
C LEU A 63 11.28 8.45 4.02
N SER A 64 12.52 7.94 4.07
CA SER A 64 12.78 6.48 4.05
C SER A 64 12.57 5.80 5.40
N ALA A 65 12.67 6.52 6.52
CA ALA A 65 12.63 5.95 7.88
C ALA A 65 11.32 5.19 8.15
N PHE A 66 10.23 5.60 7.56
CA PHE A 66 8.94 4.90 7.60
C PHE A 66 9.06 3.41 7.19
N PHE A 67 9.78 3.14 6.10
CA PHE A 67 9.83 1.80 5.53
C PHE A 67 10.58 0.79 6.40
N TRP A 68 11.45 1.22 7.31
CA TRP A 68 12.09 0.34 8.29
C TRP A 68 11.06 -0.28 9.24
N GLY A 69 10.18 0.56 9.80
CA GLY A 69 9.10 0.07 10.67
C GLY A 69 8.10 -0.79 9.90
N TYR A 70 7.71 -0.34 8.71
CA TYR A 70 6.76 -1.04 7.85
C TYR A 70 7.26 -2.44 7.47
N LEU A 71 8.54 -2.59 7.10
CA LEU A 71 9.14 -3.87 6.76
C LEU A 71 9.09 -4.88 7.92
N LEU A 72 9.40 -4.42 9.14
CA LEU A 72 9.41 -5.29 10.33
C LEU A 72 8.01 -5.85 10.63
N THR A 73 7.00 -4.99 10.61
CA THR A 73 5.62 -5.43 10.92
C THR A 73 4.93 -6.12 9.76
N GLN A 74 5.33 -5.87 8.53
CA GLN A 74 4.82 -6.61 7.38
C GLN A 74 5.12 -8.11 7.47
N LEU A 75 6.30 -8.48 8.01
CA LEU A 75 6.68 -9.87 8.25
C LEU A 75 5.92 -10.48 9.43
N LEU A 76 5.71 -9.71 10.51
CA LEU A 76 5.14 -10.19 11.77
C LEU A 76 3.64 -9.95 11.89
N GLY A 77 3.08 -9.03 11.10
CA GLY A 77 1.71 -8.53 11.22
C GLY A 77 0.66 -9.62 11.02
N GLY A 78 0.91 -10.60 10.15
CA GLY A 78 0.04 -11.77 9.99
C GLY A 78 -0.07 -12.58 11.29
N VAL A 79 1.06 -12.89 11.91
CA VAL A 79 1.12 -13.64 13.19
C VAL A 79 0.42 -12.85 14.31
N VAL A 80 0.63 -11.53 14.35
CA VAL A 80 -0.05 -10.66 15.31
C VAL A 80 -1.56 -10.66 15.08
N ALA A 81 -2.01 -10.48 13.84
CA ALA A 81 -3.44 -10.47 13.49
C ALA A 81 -4.13 -11.80 13.81
N ASP A 82 -3.42 -12.93 13.65
CA ASP A 82 -3.96 -14.24 13.96
C ASP A 82 -4.05 -14.49 15.47
N ARG A 83 -3.06 -14.03 16.27
CA ARG A 83 -3.02 -14.23 17.72
C ARG A 83 -4.02 -13.35 18.48
N ILE A 84 -4.05 -12.05 18.19
CA ILE A 84 -4.91 -11.09 18.94
C ILE A 84 -6.24 -10.81 18.23
N GLY A 85 -6.41 -11.31 16.99
CA GLY A 85 -7.58 -11.11 16.14
C GLY A 85 -7.54 -9.79 15.38
N GLY A 86 -8.06 -9.80 14.13
CA GLY A 86 -8.00 -8.66 13.22
C GLY A 86 -8.57 -7.36 13.78
N LYS A 87 -9.62 -7.40 14.62
CA LYS A 87 -10.18 -6.20 15.27
C LYS A 87 -9.13 -5.45 16.09
N TRP A 88 -8.46 -6.15 17.00
CA TRP A 88 -7.50 -5.55 17.90
C TRP A 88 -6.17 -5.24 17.23
N ALA A 89 -5.74 -6.10 16.28
CA ALA A 89 -4.56 -5.83 15.48
C ALA A 89 -4.70 -4.51 14.70
N LEU A 90 -5.85 -4.29 14.04
CA LEU A 90 -6.11 -3.04 13.32
C LEU A 90 -6.23 -1.85 14.27
N ALA A 91 -6.99 -1.98 15.38
CA ALA A 91 -7.13 -0.90 16.36
C ALA A 91 -5.78 -0.46 16.93
N THR A 92 -4.93 -1.41 17.32
CA THR A 92 -3.58 -1.12 17.87
C THR A 92 -2.68 -0.50 16.80
N GLY A 93 -2.70 -1.02 15.58
CA GLY A 93 -1.95 -0.45 14.46
C GLY A 93 -2.33 1.01 14.23
N VAL A 94 -3.64 1.30 14.07
CA VAL A 94 -4.14 2.68 13.88
C VAL A 94 -3.78 3.57 15.05
N ALA A 95 -3.92 3.09 16.29
CA ALA A 95 -3.56 3.89 17.47
C ALA A 95 -2.07 4.26 17.50
N ILE A 96 -1.18 3.29 17.19
CA ILE A 96 0.27 3.51 17.14
C ILE A 96 0.62 4.53 16.06
N TRP A 97 0.15 4.34 14.82
CA TRP A 97 0.53 5.26 13.75
C TRP A 97 -0.08 6.65 13.93
N SER A 98 -1.33 6.75 14.41
CA SER A 98 -1.97 8.05 14.66
C SER A 98 -1.28 8.83 15.79
N LEU A 99 -0.84 8.12 16.85
CA LEU A 99 -0.06 8.72 17.93
C LEU A 99 1.31 9.19 17.40
N ALA A 100 1.99 8.38 16.61
CA ALA A 100 3.27 8.73 15.99
C ALA A 100 3.13 9.95 15.05
N THR A 101 2.05 10.00 14.28
CA THR A 101 1.71 11.14 13.43
C THR A 101 1.49 12.40 14.28
N PHE A 102 0.64 12.32 15.30
CA PHE A 102 0.33 13.44 16.20
C PHE A 102 1.56 13.97 16.93
N LEU A 103 2.48 13.08 17.32
CA LEU A 103 3.72 13.44 18.03
C LEU A 103 4.86 13.84 17.08
N THR A 104 4.68 13.79 15.78
CA THR A 104 5.72 14.17 14.79
C THR A 104 6.19 15.63 14.98
N PRO A 105 5.31 16.65 15.15
CA PRO A 105 5.78 18.03 15.35
C PRO A 105 6.68 18.23 16.58
N PRO A 106 6.33 17.81 17.81
CA PRO A 106 7.23 17.98 18.95
C PRO A 106 8.49 17.10 18.84
N ALA A 107 8.44 15.99 18.09
CA ALA A 107 9.60 15.13 17.86
C ALA A 107 10.69 15.79 17.00
N THR A 108 10.38 16.88 16.30
CA THR A 108 11.40 17.63 15.53
C THR A 108 12.44 18.34 16.41
N ALA A 109 12.25 18.37 17.72
CA ALA A 109 13.26 18.85 18.67
C ALA A 109 14.60 18.09 18.55
N ALA A 110 14.58 16.83 18.07
CA ALA A 110 15.77 16.07 17.76
C ALA A 110 15.57 15.22 16.51
N PHE A 111 16.58 15.18 15.62
CA PHE A 111 16.52 14.40 14.37
C PHE A 111 16.23 12.91 14.62
N SER A 112 16.88 12.33 15.62
CA SER A 112 16.65 10.92 16.01
C SER A 112 15.22 10.66 16.48
N LEU A 113 14.60 11.60 17.17
CA LEU A 113 13.23 11.47 17.65
C LEU A 113 12.22 11.55 16.49
N LEU A 114 12.46 12.46 15.54
CA LEU A 114 11.68 12.52 14.31
C LEU A 114 11.75 11.18 13.53
N LEU A 115 12.96 10.60 13.39
CA LEU A 115 13.13 9.29 12.76
C LEU A 115 12.40 8.19 13.54
N ALA A 116 12.46 8.21 14.86
CA ALA A 116 11.74 7.25 15.70
C ALA A 116 10.22 7.32 15.47
N MET A 117 9.64 8.53 15.35
CA MET A 117 8.21 8.67 15.01
C MET A 117 7.90 8.16 13.62
N ARG A 118 8.77 8.36 12.63
CA ARG A 118 8.60 7.79 11.27
C ARG A 118 8.65 6.26 11.28
N VAL A 119 9.58 5.65 12.03
CA VAL A 119 9.66 4.20 12.19
C VAL A 119 8.42 3.67 12.92
N LEU A 120 8.00 4.34 14.01
CA LEU A 120 6.81 3.95 14.78
C LEU A 120 5.53 4.02 13.95
N LEU A 121 5.39 5.04 13.08
CA LEU A 121 4.31 5.14 12.11
C LEU A 121 4.33 3.93 11.17
N GLY A 122 5.49 3.58 10.62
CA GLY A 122 5.65 2.40 9.77
C GLY A 122 5.30 1.10 10.48
N LEU A 123 5.70 0.93 11.74
CA LEU A 123 5.32 -0.22 12.58
C LEU A 123 3.80 -0.37 12.73
N GLY A 124 3.10 0.74 12.95
CA GLY A 124 1.64 0.75 13.04
C GLY A 124 0.97 0.39 11.72
N GLU A 125 1.41 1.00 10.63
CA GLU A 125 0.79 0.82 9.31
C GLU A 125 1.04 -0.58 8.70
N GLY A 126 2.16 -1.22 9.01
CA GLY A 126 2.50 -2.54 8.47
C GLY A 126 1.53 -3.64 8.89
N VAL A 127 0.75 -3.44 9.96
CA VAL A 127 -0.29 -4.37 10.42
C VAL A 127 -1.60 -4.23 9.62
N ASN A 128 -1.81 -3.11 8.91
CA ASN A 128 -3.09 -2.76 8.29
C ASN A 128 -3.60 -3.87 7.35
N PHE A 129 -2.84 -4.24 6.33
CA PHE A 129 -3.28 -5.28 5.38
C PHE A 129 -3.47 -6.66 6.00
N PRO A 130 -2.53 -7.21 6.81
CA PRO A 130 -2.74 -8.46 7.52
C PRO A 130 -4.02 -8.48 8.37
N ALA A 131 -4.28 -7.41 9.12
CA ALA A 131 -5.49 -7.29 9.94
C ALA A 131 -6.77 -7.27 9.09
N ILE A 132 -6.78 -6.55 7.96
CA ILE A 132 -7.92 -6.48 7.04
C ILE A 132 -8.17 -7.85 6.38
N HIS A 133 -7.14 -8.58 5.99
CA HIS A 133 -7.30 -9.94 5.47
C HIS A 133 -7.91 -10.88 6.52
N SER A 134 -7.46 -10.83 7.78
CA SER A 134 -8.02 -11.60 8.89
C SER A 134 -9.48 -11.22 9.15
N LEU A 135 -9.82 -9.93 9.14
CA LEU A 135 -11.20 -9.46 9.27
C LEU A 135 -12.08 -9.93 8.12
N THR A 136 -11.61 -9.79 6.88
CA THR A 136 -12.34 -10.21 5.69
C THR A 136 -12.66 -11.70 5.72
N ALA A 137 -11.70 -12.52 6.14
CA ALA A 137 -11.89 -13.96 6.26
C ALA A 137 -13.00 -14.34 7.26
N ARG A 138 -13.17 -13.55 8.33
CA ARG A 138 -14.16 -13.83 9.42
C ARG A 138 -15.51 -13.17 9.20
N TRP A 139 -15.55 -11.97 8.60
CA TRP A 139 -16.76 -11.16 8.50
C TRP A 139 -17.48 -11.27 7.15
N ILE A 140 -16.75 -11.65 6.09
CA ILE A 140 -17.25 -11.56 4.72
C ILE A 140 -17.44 -12.95 4.13
N PRO A 141 -18.65 -13.26 3.58
CA PRO A 141 -18.89 -14.49 2.84
C PRO A 141 -17.90 -14.66 1.67
N ILE A 142 -17.52 -15.89 1.36
CA ILE A 142 -16.52 -16.22 0.32
C ILE A 142 -16.85 -15.53 -1.01
N ALA A 143 -18.11 -15.51 -1.41
CA ALA A 143 -18.58 -14.91 -2.66
C ALA A 143 -18.36 -13.38 -2.76
N GLU A 144 -18.26 -12.67 -1.62
CA GLU A 144 -18.13 -11.21 -1.56
C GLU A 144 -16.68 -10.75 -1.25
N ARG A 145 -15.78 -11.66 -0.81
CA ARG A 145 -14.43 -11.32 -0.33
C ARG A 145 -13.59 -10.56 -1.34
N ALA A 146 -13.55 -11.03 -2.57
CA ALA A 146 -12.76 -10.40 -3.63
C ALA A 146 -13.21 -8.96 -3.88
N ARG A 147 -14.52 -8.71 -3.94
CA ARG A 147 -15.09 -7.38 -4.13
C ARG A 147 -14.75 -6.45 -2.95
N MET A 148 -14.87 -6.94 -1.72
CA MET A 148 -14.59 -6.12 -0.53
C MET A 148 -13.11 -5.79 -0.39
N LEU A 149 -12.21 -6.71 -0.72
CA LEU A 149 -10.77 -6.45 -0.76
C LEU A 149 -10.42 -5.46 -1.88
N SER A 150 -10.99 -5.57 -3.06
CA SER A 150 -10.77 -4.61 -4.16
C SER A 150 -11.20 -3.20 -3.76
N LEU A 151 -12.34 -3.07 -3.07
CA LEU A 151 -12.79 -1.79 -2.54
C LEU A 151 -11.80 -1.22 -1.51
N ASN A 152 -11.26 -2.07 -0.63
CA ASN A 152 -10.22 -1.67 0.31
C ASN A 152 -8.93 -1.21 -0.38
N PHE A 153 -8.47 -1.91 -1.41
CA PHE A 153 -7.30 -1.49 -2.18
C PHE A 153 -7.52 -0.15 -2.91
N SER A 154 -8.75 0.15 -3.32
CA SER A 154 -9.10 1.48 -3.86
C SER A 154 -8.89 2.59 -2.82
N GLY A 155 -9.05 2.28 -1.53
CA GLY A 155 -8.77 3.20 -0.43
C GLY A 155 -7.33 3.75 -0.42
N MET A 156 -6.35 2.98 -0.91
CA MET A 156 -4.96 3.43 -1.05
C MET A 156 -4.85 4.65 -1.96
N HIS A 157 -5.48 4.57 -3.13
CA HIS A 157 -5.44 5.66 -4.11
C HIS A 157 -6.28 6.85 -3.68
N VAL A 158 -7.44 6.59 -3.06
CA VAL A 158 -8.29 7.65 -2.48
C VAL A 158 -7.50 8.40 -1.39
N GLY A 159 -6.79 7.68 -0.51
CA GLY A 159 -5.93 8.30 0.51
C GLY A 159 -4.80 9.14 -0.08
N THR A 160 -4.13 8.63 -1.12
CA THR A 160 -3.07 9.36 -1.82
C THR A 160 -3.59 10.65 -2.45
N VAL A 161 -4.71 10.58 -3.17
CA VAL A 161 -5.37 11.76 -3.78
C VAL A 161 -5.81 12.75 -2.72
N THR A 162 -6.43 12.26 -1.62
CA THR A 162 -6.85 13.09 -0.49
C THR A 162 -5.68 13.82 0.16
N ALA A 163 -4.53 13.14 0.34
CA ALA A 163 -3.33 13.77 0.88
C ALA A 163 -2.85 14.94 0.01
N PHE A 164 -2.77 14.75 -1.31
CA PHE A 164 -2.33 15.82 -2.22
C PHE A 164 -3.32 16.98 -2.33
N ILE A 165 -4.63 16.72 -2.14
CA ILE A 165 -5.66 17.78 -2.14
C ILE A 165 -5.62 18.57 -0.82
N LEU A 166 -5.54 17.87 0.33
CA LEU A 166 -5.73 18.50 1.64
C LEU A 166 -4.44 19.04 2.26
N SER A 167 -3.29 18.40 2.00
CA SER A 167 -2.03 18.81 2.67
C SER A 167 -1.60 20.24 2.33
N PRO A 168 -1.57 20.70 1.05
CA PRO A 168 -1.12 22.05 0.74
C PRO A 168 -1.97 23.14 1.39
N PRO A 169 -3.30 23.17 1.27
CA PRO A 169 -4.11 24.23 1.89
C PRO A 169 -4.00 24.25 3.42
N ILE A 170 -3.94 23.08 4.07
CA ILE A 170 -3.75 23.01 5.53
C ILE A 170 -2.37 23.60 5.92
N ILE A 171 -1.32 23.24 5.19
CA ILE A 171 0.03 23.73 5.45
C ILE A 171 0.14 25.24 5.22
N VAL A 172 -0.45 25.74 4.15
CA VAL A 172 -0.42 27.19 3.84
C VAL A 172 -1.19 27.99 4.88
N ALA A 173 -2.33 27.49 5.35
CA ALA A 173 -3.18 28.22 6.28
C ALA A 173 -2.71 28.14 7.75
N PHE A 174 -2.19 26.96 8.18
CA PHE A 174 -1.93 26.68 9.59
C PHE A 174 -0.51 26.19 9.88
N GLY A 175 0.36 26.10 8.86
CA GLY A 175 1.69 25.53 8.97
C GLY A 175 1.71 24.00 8.91
N TRP A 176 2.89 23.44 8.60
CA TRP A 176 3.06 21.98 8.46
C TRP A 176 2.77 21.19 9.74
N PRO A 177 2.98 21.69 10.99
CA PRO A 177 2.65 20.97 12.21
C PRO A 177 1.15 20.64 12.33
N ALA A 178 0.28 21.58 11.88
CA ALA A 178 -1.17 21.40 11.95
C ALA A 178 -1.64 20.19 11.14
N LEU A 179 -1.00 19.90 9.99
CA LEU A 179 -1.32 18.73 9.18
C LEU A 179 -1.18 17.44 10.01
N PHE A 180 -0.08 17.27 10.73
CA PHE A 180 0.17 16.08 11.55
C PHE A 180 -0.76 16.00 12.77
N TYR A 181 -1.06 17.13 13.42
CA TYR A 181 -2.03 17.15 14.51
C TYR A 181 -3.44 16.77 14.03
N ILE A 182 -3.88 17.29 12.88
CA ILE A 182 -5.21 17.00 12.33
C ILE A 182 -5.30 15.53 11.92
N THR A 183 -4.35 15.01 11.14
CA THR A 183 -4.42 13.64 10.64
C THR A 183 -4.27 12.62 11.78
N GLY A 184 -3.37 12.86 12.73
CA GLY A 184 -3.23 12.03 13.92
C GLY A 184 -4.48 12.03 14.81
N ALA A 185 -5.13 13.20 15.01
CA ALA A 185 -6.37 13.30 15.77
C ALA A 185 -7.53 12.57 15.07
N VAL A 186 -7.66 12.69 13.75
CA VAL A 186 -8.67 11.97 12.95
C VAL A 186 -8.49 10.46 13.10
N GLY A 187 -7.25 9.95 13.06
CA GLY A 187 -6.96 8.55 13.31
C GLY A 187 -7.33 8.11 14.74
N GLY A 188 -7.08 8.95 15.75
CA GLY A 188 -7.52 8.71 17.13
C GLY A 188 -9.05 8.62 17.26
N ILE A 189 -9.79 9.52 16.60
CA ILE A 189 -11.25 9.47 16.52
C ILE A 189 -11.70 8.16 15.84
N TRP A 190 -11.05 7.78 14.75
CA TRP A 190 -11.35 6.51 14.07
C TRP A 190 -11.18 5.32 15.01
N VAL A 191 -10.12 5.26 15.81
CA VAL A 191 -9.91 4.19 16.81
C VAL A 191 -11.06 4.12 17.81
N ALA A 192 -11.52 5.27 18.33
CA ALA A 192 -12.65 5.32 19.27
C ALA A 192 -13.93 4.78 18.61
N VAL A 193 -14.23 5.23 17.38
CA VAL A 193 -15.39 4.75 16.60
C VAL A 193 -15.29 3.24 16.32
N TRP A 194 -14.10 2.76 15.93
CA TRP A 194 -13.83 1.35 15.64
C TRP A 194 -14.10 0.44 16.86
N ILE A 195 -13.56 0.82 18.01
CA ILE A 195 -13.72 0.04 19.25
C ILE A 195 -15.19 -0.09 19.64
N VAL A 196 -15.96 1.02 19.53
CA VAL A 196 -17.37 1.09 19.92
C VAL A 196 -18.28 0.38 18.91
N ARG A 197 -18.03 0.56 17.59
CA ARG A 197 -18.97 0.11 16.55
C ARG A 197 -18.73 -1.32 16.06
N VAL A 198 -17.50 -1.82 16.18
CA VAL A 198 -17.17 -3.16 15.66
C VAL A 198 -17.13 -4.16 16.80
N PRO A 199 -17.98 -5.19 16.80
CA PRO A 199 -17.91 -6.28 17.77
C PRO A 199 -16.66 -7.15 17.57
N ARG A 200 -16.33 -7.96 18.56
CA ARG A 200 -15.20 -8.87 18.51
C ARG A 200 -15.39 -9.99 17.48
N HIS A 201 -16.65 -10.45 17.35
CA HIS A 201 -17.06 -11.53 16.46
C HIS A 201 -18.30 -11.12 15.66
N PRO A 202 -18.50 -11.66 14.44
CA PRO A 202 -19.74 -11.49 13.71
C PRO A 202 -20.93 -12.00 14.54
N PRO A 203 -22.10 -11.31 14.51
CA PRO A 203 -23.27 -11.71 15.30
C PRO A 203 -23.79 -13.11 14.98
N ASP A 204 -23.65 -13.54 13.72
CA ASP A 204 -24.11 -14.85 13.24
C ASP A 204 -23.04 -15.95 13.33
N SER A 205 -21.92 -15.68 14.01
CA SER A 205 -20.83 -16.66 14.17
C SER A 205 -21.19 -17.68 15.27
N PRO A 206 -20.99 -18.98 15.03
CA PRO A 206 -21.12 -20.01 16.08
C PRO A 206 -20.24 -19.72 17.31
N ALA A 207 -19.18 -18.93 17.15
CA ALA A 207 -18.32 -18.47 18.25
C ALA A 207 -18.98 -17.43 19.18
N ALA A 208 -20.20 -16.97 18.89
CA ALA A 208 -21.00 -16.19 19.82
C ALA A 208 -21.57 -17.07 20.95
N SER A 209 -21.66 -18.39 20.77
CA SER A 209 -22.00 -19.37 21.82
C SER A 209 -20.71 -20.03 22.34
N SER A 210 -20.49 -20.01 23.65
CA SER A 210 -19.25 -20.40 24.34
C SER A 210 -18.80 -21.87 24.16
N ALA A 211 -19.59 -22.71 23.51
CA ALA A 211 -19.26 -24.10 23.19
C ALA A 211 -18.60 -24.27 21.84
N ALA A 212 -19.02 -23.50 20.80
CA ALA A 212 -18.51 -23.61 19.43
C ALA A 212 -17.11 -23.01 19.22
N SER A 213 -16.63 -22.20 20.16
CA SER A 213 -15.27 -21.60 20.06
C SER A 213 -14.15 -22.62 20.31
N ARG A 214 -14.43 -23.75 21.01
CA ARG A 214 -13.43 -24.80 21.22
C ARG A 214 -13.32 -25.72 20.00
N ASP A 215 -14.42 -26.05 19.36
CA ASP A 215 -14.45 -26.91 18.17
C ASP A 215 -13.89 -26.19 16.95
N ALA A 216 -14.20 -24.89 16.76
CA ALA A 216 -13.63 -24.08 15.70
C ALA A 216 -12.11 -23.84 15.88
N ALA A 217 -11.61 -23.77 17.12
CA ALA A 217 -10.18 -23.69 17.39
C ALA A 217 -9.47 -25.03 17.13
N GLN A 218 -10.13 -26.16 17.43
CA GLN A 218 -9.62 -27.48 17.12
C GLN A 218 -9.65 -27.79 15.64
N ASP A 219 -10.71 -27.40 14.91
CA ASP A 219 -10.77 -27.51 13.45
C ASP A 219 -9.73 -26.63 12.76
N ALA A 220 -9.50 -25.40 13.23
CA ALA A 220 -8.44 -24.53 12.72
C ALA A 220 -7.03 -25.11 12.99
N HIS A 221 -6.81 -25.74 14.14
CA HIS A 221 -5.57 -26.47 14.44
C HIS A 221 -5.43 -27.74 13.60
N GLY A 222 -6.52 -28.48 13.37
CA GLY A 222 -6.57 -29.66 12.50
C GLY A 222 -6.31 -29.32 11.03
N LEU A 223 -6.84 -28.21 10.55
CA LEU A 223 -6.59 -27.70 9.19
C LEU A 223 -5.17 -27.16 9.03
N ALA A 224 -4.62 -26.47 10.04
CA ALA A 224 -3.23 -26.03 10.06
C ALA A 224 -2.23 -27.21 10.11
N ALA A 225 -2.57 -28.27 10.83
CA ALA A 225 -1.78 -29.50 10.87
C ALA A 225 -1.81 -30.33 9.57
N ARG A 226 -2.82 -30.08 8.69
CA ARG A 226 -2.97 -30.73 7.39
C ARG A 226 -2.46 -29.86 6.22
N ALA A 227 -2.06 -28.62 6.46
CA ALA A 227 -1.50 -27.79 5.41
C ALA A 227 -0.19 -28.43 4.90
N PRO A 228 -0.05 -28.66 3.58
CA PRO A 228 1.18 -29.24 3.04
C PRO A 228 2.38 -28.34 3.41
N ALA A 229 3.49 -28.99 3.77
CA ALA A 229 4.70 -28.26 4.13
C ALA A 229 5.10 -27.29 3.01
N ILE A 230 5.42 -26.04 3.37
CA ILE A 230 5.83 -25.03 2.40
C ILE A 230 7.15 -25.46 1.75
N PRO A 231 7.19 -25.58 0.41
CA PRO A 231 8.39 -26.07 -0.27
C PRO A 231 9.45 -24.95 -0.43
N TRP A 232 10.01 -24.45 0.67
CA TRP A 232 10.92 -23.30 0.68
C TRP A 232 12.09 -23.43 -0.29
N VAL A 233 12.71 -24.61 -0.38
CA VAL A 233 13.84 -24.86 -1.28
C VAL A 233 13.41 -24.75 -2.74
N LYS A 234 12.23 -25.28 -3.09
CA LYS A 234 11.68 -25.19 -4.45
C LYS A 234 11.34 -23.74 -4.80
N ILE A 235 10.71 -23.00 -3.89
CA ILE A 235 10.39 -21.58 -4.04
C ILE A 235 11.68 -20.77 -4.29
N ALA A 236 12.72 -20.98 -3.47
CA ALA A 236 13.97 -20.25 -3.57
C ALA A 236 14.77 -20.56 -4.87
N ARG A 237 14.57 -21.73 -5.46
CA ARG A 237 15.23 -22.15 -6.72
C ARG A 237 14.43 -21.85 -7.97
N GLU A 238 13.14 -21.54 -7.85
CA GLU A 238 12.28 -21.34 -9.02
C GLU A 238 12.52 -19.96 -9.64
N LYS A 239 13.01 -19.94 -10.90
CA LYS A 239 13.33 -18.71 -11.62
C LYS A 239 12.12 -17.80 -11.84
N ALA A 240 10.93 -18.38 -12.02
CA ALA A 240 9.70 -17.62 -12.18
C ALA A 240 9.35 -16.81 -10.93
N VAL A 241 9.67 -17.32 -9.73
CA VAL A 241 9.50 -16.57 -8.46
C VAL A 241 10.43 -15.36 -8.44
N TRP A 242 11.69 -15.54 -8.82
CA TRP A 242 12.64 -14.42 -8.88
C TRP A 242 12.27 -13.38 -9.94
N ALA A 243 11.67 -13.78 -11.06
CA ALA A 243 11.13 -12.84 -12.03
C ALA A 243 10.07 -11.92 -11.40
N ILE A 244 9.15 -12.49 -10.64
CA ILE A 244 8.11 -11.74 -9.92
C ILE A 244 8.74 -10.80 -8.89
N VAL A 245 9.69 -11.31 -8.09
CA VAL A 245 10.39 -10.53 -7.05
C VAL A 245 11.13 -9.33 -7.64
N ILE A 246 11.88 -9.55 -8.73
CA ILE A 246 12.61 -8.49 -9.44
C ILE A 246 11.63 -7.45 -10.01
N ALA A 247 10.56 -7.90 -10.68
CA ALA A 247 9.57 -6.98 -11.23
C ALA A 247 8.89 -6.15 -10.16
N HIS A 248 8.52 -6.75 -9.02
CA HIS A 248 7.90 -6.06 -7.89
C HIS A 248 8.86 -5.03 -7.26
N PHE A 249 10.13 -5.41 -7.05
CA PHE A 249 11.17 -4.50 -6.57
C PHE A 249 11.35 -3.29 -7.50
N CYS A 250 11.53 -3.53 -8.80
CA CYS A 250 11.75 -2.47 -9.79
C CYS A 250 10.53 -1.56 -9.96
N SER A 251 9.32 -2.14 -9.92
CA SER A 251 8.06 -1.40 -9.94
C SER A 251 7.97 -0.43 -8.75
N ASN A 252 8.24 -0.93 -7.54
CA ASN A 252 8.16 -0.13 -6.32
C ASN A 252 9.31 0.89 -6.20
N PHE A 253 10.44 0.66 -6.84
CA PHE A 253 11.56 1.61 -6.83
C PHE A 253 11.14 2.96 -7.41
N GLY A 254 10.63 2.98 -8.63
CA GLY A 254 10.12 4.20 -9.24
C GLY A 254 8.87 4.74 -8.55
N TYR A 255 7.95 3.85 -8.15
CA TYR A 255 6.73 4.22 -7.44
C TYR A 255 7.03 5.02 -6.16
N TYR A 256 7.91 4.53 -5.28
CA TYR A 256 8.20 5.21 -4.01
C TYR A 256 9.00 6.50 -4.21
N ILE A 257 9.92 6.54 -5.17
CA ILE A 257 10.63 7.78 -5.50
C ILE A 257 9.65 8.85 -5.96
N LEU A 258 8.79 8.52 -6.93
CA LEU A 258 7.83 9.48 -7.47
C LEU A 258 6.77 9.87 -6.43
N LEU A 259 6.32 8.94 -5.59
CA LEU A 259 5.35 9.23 -4.53
C LEU A 259 5.88 10.24 -3.51
N LEU A 260 7.14 10.08 -3.10
CA LEU A 260 7.68 10.85 -1.98
C LEU A 260 8.49 12.08 -2.42
N TRP A 261 9.09 12.05 -3.61
CA TRP A 261 9.95 13.14 -4.06
C TRP A 261 9.32 14.06 -5.12
N LEU A 262 8.21 13.67 -5.77
CA LEU A 262 7.58 14.50 -6.81
C LEU A 262 7.22 15.91 -6.31
N PRO A 263 6.57 16.10 -5.12
CA PRO A 263 6.29 17.44 -4.61
C PRO A 263 7.57 18.28 -4.41
N THR A 264 8.59 17.68 -3.82
CA THR A 264 9.89 18.35 -3.60
C THR A 264 10.59 18.66 -4.93
N TYR A 265 10.57 17.74 -5.90
CA TYR A 265 11.10 17.96 -7.23
C TYR A 265 10.45 19.17 -7.93
N LEU A 266 9.13 19.25 -7.92
CA LEU A 266 8.37 20.35 -8.51
C LEU A 266 8.70 21.70 -7.85
N ASN A 267 8.76 21.72 -6.51
CA ASN A 267 9.09 22.94 -5.77
C ASN A 267 10.57 23.32 -5.94
N TYR A 268 11.48 22.33 -5.89
CA TYR A 268 12.93 22.58 -5.98
C TYR A 268 13.34 23.02 -7.38
N THR A 269 12.91 22.30 -8.42
CA THR A 269 13.36 22.51 -9.82
C THR A 269 12.60 23.63 -10.50
N PHE A 270 11.26 23.61 -10.42
CA PHE A 270 10.41 24.56 -11.16
C PHE A 270 9.86 25.69 -10.28
N LYS A 271 10.23 25.72 -8.99
CA LYS A 271 9.73 26.73 -8.03
C LYS A 271 8.21 26.78 -7.92
N VAL A 272 7.53 25.65 -8.19
CA VAL A 272 6.07 25.56 -8.02
C VAL A 272 5.71 25.92 -6.58
N PRO A 273 4.79 26.87 -6.36
CA PRO A 273 4.37 27.28 -5.02
C PRO A 273 3.78 26.12 -4.23
N LEU A 274 3.96 26.11 -2.90
CA LEU A 274 3.45 25.05 -2.03
C LEU A 274 1.94 24.88 -2.15
N SER A 275 1.19 25.98 -2.37
CA SER A 275 -0.26 25.98 -2.61
C SER A 275 -0.69 25.17 -3.84
N GLU A 276 0.19 25.06 -4.85
CA GLU A 276 -0.11 24.42 -6.14
C GLU A 276 0.53 23.03 -6.27
N VAL A 277 1.56 22.72 -5.47
CA VAL A 277 2.31 21.46 -5.53
C VAL A 277 1.39 20.24 -5.48
N GLY A 278 0.34 20.30 -4.66
CA GLY A 278 -0.65 19.23 -4.58
C GLY A 278 -1.36 18.99 -5.91
N ALA A 279 -1.86 20.06 -6.54
CA ALA A 279 -2.56 19.97 -7.82
C ALA A 279 -1.67 19.39 -8.93
N TYR A 280 -0.40 19.82 -9.00
CA TYR A 280 0.58 19.28 -9.93
C TYR A 280 0.99 17.83 -9.63
N SER A 281 0.86 17.38 -8.37
CA SER A 281 1.20 16.01 -7.96
C SER A 281 0.05 15.01 -8.14
N LEU A 282 -1.18 15.46 -8.40
CA LEU A 282 -2.38 14.61 -8.52
C LEU A 282 -2.44 13.77 -9.81
N PRO A 283 -2.18 14.32 -11.01
CA PRO A 283 -2.44 13.64 -12.27
C PRO A 283 -1.83 12.24 -12.37
N PRO A 284 -0.59 11.98 -11.90
CA PRO A 284 0.01 10.65 -11.94
C PRO A 284 -0.84 9.58 -11.23
N TRP A 285 -1.40 9.92 -10.08
CA TRP A 285 -2.15 8.96 -9.24
C TRP A 285 -3.56 8.69 -9.76
N ILE A 286 -4.20 9.70 -10.31
CA ILE A 286 -5.49 9.53 -11.01
C ILE A 286 -5.29 8.65 -12.25
N ALA A 287 -4.25 8.91 -13.03
CA ALA A 287 -3.94 8.10 -14.20
C ALA A 287 -3.57 6.65 -13.84
N ALA A 288 -2.89 6.44 -12.70
CA ALA A 288 -2.60 5.09 -12.19
C ALA A 288 -3.86 4.30 -11.89
N ILE A 289 -4.87 4.91 -11.26
CA ILE A 289 -6.17 4.25 -10.98
C ILE A 289 -6.80 3.75 -12.28
N ILE A 290 -6.80 4.59 -13.31
CA ILE A 290 -7.37 4.25 -14.62
C ILE A 290 -6.58 3.12 -15.27
N SER A 291 -5.25 3.23 -15.28
CA SER A 291 -4.37 2.28 -15.98
C SER A 291 -4.33 0.90 -15.32
N ILE A 292 -4.39 0.81 -13.98
CA ILE A 292 -4.48 -0.47 -13.27
C ILE A 292 -5.71 -1.26 -13.71
N ASN A 293 -6.86 -0.60 -13.78
CA ASN A 293 -8.10 -1.24 -14.23
C ASN A 293 -8.05 -1.59 -15.72
N ALA A 294 -7.59 -0.66 -16.56
CA ALA A 294 -7.43 -0.89 -17.99
C ALA A 294 -6.47 -2.06 -18.28
N GLY A 295 -5.37 -2.16 -17.53
CA GLY A 295 -4.41 -3.25 -17.63
C GLY A 295 -5.02 -4.63 -17.40
N GLY A 296 -5.88 -4.77 -16.40
CA GLY A 296 -6.65 -5.99 -16.15
C GLY A 296 -7.55 -6.36 -17.33
N TRP A 297 -8.34 -5.40 -17.83
CA TRP A 297 -9.24 -5.63 -18.97
C TRP A 297 -8.49 -5.96 -20.26
N ILE A 298 -7.36 -5.31 -20.52
CA ILE A 298 -6.50 -5.60 -21.68
C ILE A 298 -5.96 -7.03 -21.57
N ALA A 299 -5.38 -7.41 -20.44
CA ALA A 299 -4.84 -8.75 -20.22
C ALA A 299 -5.92 -9.84 -20.41
N ASP A 300 -7.10 -9.65 -19.80
CA ASP A 300 -8.23 -10.58 -19.95
C ASP A 300 -8.72 -10.67 -21.40
N SER A 301 -8.74 -9.56 -22.13
CA SER A 301 -9.12 -9.54 -23.53
C SER A 301 -8.13 -10.32 -24.40
N LEU A 302 -6.83 -10.19 -24.15
CA LEU A 302 -5.79 -10.92 -24.87
C LEU A 302 -5.88 -12.43 -24.59
N LEU A 303 -6.12 -12.83 -23.34
CA LEU A 303 -6.33 -14.22 -22.96
C LEU A 303 -7.59 -14.82 -23.64
N ARG A 304 -8.71 -14.07 -23.66
CA ARG A 304 -9.93 -14.51 -24.38
C ARG A 304 -9.74 -14.65 -25.89
N ARG A 305 -8.79 -13.92 -26.47
CA ARG A 305 -8.41 -14.06 -27.89
C ARG A 305 -7.46 -15.25 -28.14
N GLY A 306 -7.17 -16.08 -27.13
CA GLY A 306 -6.35 -17.27 -27.25
C GLY A 306 -4.84 -17.03 -27.12
N MET A 307 -4.38 -15.85 -26.71
CA MET A 307 -2.96 -15.63 -26.44
C MET A 307 -2.50 -16.45 -25.25
N HIS A 308 -1.33 -17.06 -25.36
CA HIS A 308 -0.74 -17.85 -24.27
C HIS A 308 -0.46 -16.97 -23.04
N ILE A 309 -0.79 -17.45 -21.85
CA ILE A 309 -0.72 -16.68 -20.59
C ILE A 309 0.68 -16.09 -20.34
N THR A 310 1.75 -16.85 -20.58
CA THR A 310 3.14 -16.37 -20.46
C THR A 310 3.41 -15.17 -21.36
N VAL A 311 2.89 -15.18 -22.59
CA VAL A 311 3.07 -14.08 -23.54
C VAL A 311 2.34 -12.84 -23.05
N VAL A 312 1.10 -13.00 -22.57
CA VAL A 312 0.31 -11.88 -22.02
C VAL A 312 1.02 -11.25 -20.81
N ARG A 313 1.52 -12.08 -19.87
CA ARG A 313 2.24 -11.57 -18.68
C ARG A 313 3.52 -10.81 -19.07
N LYS A 314 4.33 -11.37 -19.96
CA LYS A 314 5.54 -10.73 -20.47
C LYS A 314 5.23 -9.45 -21.25
N LEU A 315 4.22 -9.44 -22.10
CA LEU A 315 3.81 -8.27 -22.87
C LEU A 315 3.35 -7.12 -21.96
N MET A 316 2.44 -7.40 -21.02
CA MET A 316 1.93 -6.38 -20.08
C MET A 316 3.06 -5.77 -19.25
N GLN A 317 3.98 -6.61 -18.75
CA GLN A 317 5.12 -6.14 -17.96
C GLN A 317 6.14 -5.34 -18.79
N SER A 318 6.40 -5.76 -20.03
CA SER A 318 7.33 -5.05 -20.91
C SER A 318 6.79 -3.69 -21.30
N ILE A 319 5.51 -3.59 -21.66
CA ILE A 319 4.84 -2.31 -21.93
C ILE A 319 4.91 -1.42 -20.69
N ALA A 320 4.56 -1.97 -19.52
CA ALA A 320 4.59 -1.22 -18.26
C ALA A 320 5.98 -0.62 -18.02
N PHE A 321 7.03 -1.43 -18.03
CA PHE A 321 8.37 -0.95 -17.70
C PHE A 321 8.99 -0.05 -18.78
N THR A 322 8.75 -0.33 -20.06
CA THR A 322 9.24 0.52 -21.15
C THR A 322 8.59 1.91 -21.07
N LEU A 323 7.26 1.96 -20.95
CA LEU A 323 6.54 3.24 -20.87
C LEU A 323 6.71 3.93 -19.50
N SER A 324 7.18 3.22 -18.46
CA SER A 324 7.60 3.86 -17.21
C SER A 324 9.00 4.46 -17.34
N ALA A 325 9.92 3.78 -18.02
CA ALA A 325 11.32 4.22 -18.14
C ALA A 325 11.51 5.37 -19.13
N LEU A 326 10.94 5.24 -20.34
CA LEU A 326 11.19 6.20 -21.42
C LEU A 326 10.86 7.66 -21.06
N PRO A 327 9.67 7.98 -20.50
CA PRO A 327 9.38 9.35 -20.10
C PRO A 327 10.36 9.90 -19.06
N LEU A 328 10.81 9.06 -18.11
CA LEU A 328 11.75 9.51 -17.07
C LEU A 328 13.12 9.90 -17.63
N LEU A 329 13.54 9.37 -18.78
CA LEU A 329 14.77 9.81 -19.45
C LEU A 329 14.66 11.25 -19.98
N PHE A 330 13.45 11.71 -20.27
CA PHE A 330 13.22 13.06 -20.80
C PHE A 330 12.83 14.08 -19.70
N VAL A 331 12.37 13.65 -18.53
CA VAL A 331 12.05 14.58 -17.42
C VAL A 331 13.19 15.56 -17.10
N PRO A 332 14.47 15.16 -17.09
CA PRO A 332 15.57 16.09 -16.82
C PRO A 332 15.82 17.14 -17.91
N THR A 333 15.30 16.97 -19.12
CA THR A 333 15.56 17.85 -20.26
C THR A 333 14.47 18.90 -20.49
N VAL A 334 13.36 18.84 -19.73
CA VAL A 334 12.25 19.77 -19.91
C VAL A 334 12.33 20.96 -18.98
N GLU A 335 11.95 22.13 -19.49
CA GLU A 335 11.96 23.39 -18.74
C GLU A 335 10.58 23.73 -18.12
N SER A 336 9.53 23.06 -18.55
CA SER A 336 8.16 23.31 -18.07
C SER A 336 7.73 22.29 -17.01
N SER A 337 7.22 22.78 -15.88
CA SER A 337 6.61 21.94 -14.84
C SER A 337 5.44 21.11 -15.37
N PHE A 338 4.65 21.69 -16.27
CA PHE A 338 3.53 20.98 -16.91
C PHE A 338 4.02 19.78 -17.73
N THR A 339 5.04 19.97 -18.58
CA THR A 339 5.63 18.89 -19.38
C THR A 339 6.24 17.80 -18.49
N ALA A 340 6.94 18.19 -17.43
CA ALA A 340 7.49 17.25 -16.45
C ALA A 340 6.39 16.41 -15.81
N VAL A 341 5.28 17.02 -15.37
CA VAL A 341 4.13 16.32 -14.79
C VAL A 341 3.49 15.37 -15.80
N VAL A 342 3.35 15.76 -17.06
CA VAL A 342 2.83 14.87 -18.12
C VAL A 342 3.71 13.64 -18.27
N LEU A 343 5.04 13.81 -18.36
CA LEU A 343 5.98 12.68 -18.48
C LEU A 343 5.94 11.76 -17.26
N VAL A 344 5.91 12.33 -16.04
CA VAL A 344 5.77 11.56 -14.81
C VAL A 344 4.41 10.86 -14.75
N THR A 345 3.34 11.49 -15.23
CA THR A 345 2.00 10.90 -15.30
C THR A 345 1.99 9.68 -16.22
N ILE A 346 2.61 9.76 -17.39
CA ILE A 346 2.75 8.61 -18.30
C ILE A 346 3.53 7.48 -17.62
N SER A 347 4.64 7.81 -16.94
CA SER A 347 5.48 6.82 -16.23
C SER A 347 4.70 6.10 -15.14
N VAL A 348 4.00 6.83 -14.25
CA VAL A 348 3.25 6.24 -13.13
C VAL A 348 2.04 5.46 -13.63
N ALA A 349 1.32 5.99 -14.63
CA ALA A 349 0.21 5.27 -15.25
C ALA A 349 0.67 3.96 -15.88
N ALA A 350 1.77 3.99 -16.64
CA ALA A 350 2.32 2.79 -17.26
C ALA A 350 2.72 1.73 -16.23
N ASN A 351 3.33 2.13 -15.11
CA ASN A 351 3.66 1.22 -14.03
C ASN A 351 2.43 0.48 -13.48
N GLY A 352 1.27 1.11 -13.47
CA GLY A 352 -0.01 0.49 -13.08
C GLY A 352 -0.40 -0.72 -13.95
N LEU A 353 -0.07 -0.70 -15.25
CA LEU A 353 -0.31 -1.84 -16.15
C LEU A 353 0.46 -3.10 -15.73
N GLY A 354 1.60 -2.94 -15.04
CA GLY A 354 2.44 -4.03 -14.56
C GLY A 354 1.74 -4.95 -13.56
N LEU A 355 0.70 -4.50 -12.88
CA LEU A 355 -0.09 -5.37 -12.01
C LEU A 355 -0.79 -6.50 -12.79
N ALA A 356 -1.13 -6.30 -14.06
CA ALA A 356 -1.63 -7.34 -14.94
C ALA A 356 -0.52 -8.27 -15.48
N GLY A 357 0.75 -7.87 -15.32
CA GLY A 357 1.94 -8.69 -15.56
C GLY A 357 2.34 -9.44 -14.29
N PHE A 358 3.27 -8.86 -13.49
CA PHE A 358 3.82 -9.52 -12.30
C PHE A 358 2.81 -9.68 -11.16
N GLY A 359 1.86 -8.74 -11.00
CA GLY A 359 0.97 -8.71 -9.85
C GLY A 359 0.05 -9.93 -9.76
N VAL A 360 -0.48 -10.42 -10.89
CA VAL A 360 -1.29 -11.64 -10.94
C VAL A 360 -0.46 -12.91 -11.14
N ASN A 361 0.80 -12.79 -11.52
CA ASN A 361 1.65 -13.94 -11.84
C ASN A 361 1.96 -14.84 -10.63
N HIS A 362 1.79 -14.34 -9.42
CA HIS A 362 1.82 -15.15 -8.19
C HIS A 362 0.79 -16.28 -8.22
N LEU A 363 -0.41 -16.01 -8.76
CA LEU A 363 -1.50 -16.97 -8.89
C LEU A 363 -1.24 -17.98 -10.01
N ASP A 364 -0.57 -17.54 -11.10
CA ASP A 364 -0.25 -18.43 -12.22
C ASP A 364 0.84 -19.45 -11.83
N VAL A 365 1.95 -18.96 -11.24
CA VAL A 365 3.13 -19.76 -10.90
C VAL A 365 2.89 -20.70 -9.74
N GLY A 366 2.18 -20.26 -8.71
CA GLY A 366 1.95 -21.04 -7.50
C GLY A 366 0.59 -20.77 -6.88
N PRO A 367 -0.52 -21.26 -7.46
CA PRO A 367 -1.87 -20.98 -6.98
C PRO A 367 -2.09 -21.41 -5.51
N ASN A 368 -1.47 -22.52 -5.09
CA ASN A 368 -1.55 -23.02 -3.72
C ASN A 368 -0.65 -22.27 -2.74
N HIS A 369 0.30 -21.45 -3.23
CA HIS A 369 1.29 -20.73 -2.45
C HIS A 369 1.30 -19.23 -2.76
N ALA A 370 0.28 -18.71 -3.46
CA ALA A 370 0.24 -17.33 -3.95
C ALA A 370 0.40 -16.28 -2.83
N GLY A 371 -0.18 -16.53 -1.66
CA GLY A 371 -0.02 -15.65 -0.50
C GLY A 371 1.42 -15.58 0.00
N ILE A 372 2.13 -16.72 0.01
CA ILE A 372 3.54 -16.79 0.41
C ILE A 372 4.42 -16.08 -0.61
N LEU A 373 4.19 -16.33 -1.89
CA LEU A 373 4.91 -15.68 -2.99
C LEU A 373 4.72 -14.15 -2.96
N MET A 374 3.48 -13.70 -2.72
CA MET A 374 3.19 -12.28 -2.54
C MET A 374 3.90 -11.72 -1.31
N GLY A 375 3.90 -12.42 -0.18
CA GLY A 375 4.62 -12.01 1.03
C GLY A 375 6.12 -11.83 0.78
N ILE A 376 6.77 -12.80 0.13
CA ILE A 376 8.18 -12.74 -0.23
C ILE A 376 8.45 -11.55 -1.15
N SER A 377 7.72 -11.45 -2.25
CA SER A 377 7.95 -10.39 -3.24
C SER A 377 7.69 -9.00 -2.67
N ASN A 378 6.65 -8.83 -1.86
CA ASN A 378 6.31 -7.55 -1.25
C ASN A 378 7.32 -7.12 -0.18
N THR A 379 7.87 -8.08 0.58
CA THR A 379 8.97 -7.82 1.51
C THR A 379 10.19 -7.25 0.79
N VAL A 380 10.62 -7.90 -0.30
CA VAL A 380 11.74 -7.41 -1.12
C VAL A 380 11.38 -6.08 -1.82
N ALA A 381 10.14 -5.92 -2.27
CA ALA A 381 9.65 -4.70 -2.89
C ALA A 381 9.46 -3.51 -1.93
N THR A 382 9.60 -3.72 -0.62
CA THR A 382 9.66 -2.63 0.37
C THR A 382 11.08 -2.04 0.50
N VAL A 383 12.12 -2.81 0.15
CA VAL A 383 13.53 -2.36 0.21
C VAL A 383 13.78 -1.09 -0.60
N PRO A 384 13.22 -0.89 -1.82
CA PRO A 384 13.31 0.38 -2.54
C PRO A 384 12.86 1.61 -1.75
N GLY A 385 11.84 1.46 -0.89
CA GLY A 385 11.40 2.53 0.01
C GLY A 385 12.48 2.94 1.01
N ILE A 386 13.28 1.98 1.47
CA ILE A 386 14.40 2.23 2.38
C ILE A 386 15.59 2.82 1.61
N VAL A 387 16.10 2.06 0.63
CA VAL A 387 17.37 2.40 -0.03
C VAL A 387 17.16 3.43 -1.13
N GLY A 388 16.15 3.26 -1.99
CA GLY A 388 15.92 4.12 -3.15
C GLY A 388 15.52 5.54 -2.76
N VAL A 389 14.62 5.67 -1.77
CA VAL A 389 14.16 6.99 -1.30
C VAL A 389 15.28 7.75 -0.59
N ALA A 390 16.08 7.07 0.25
CA ALA A 390 17.25 7.69 0.87
C ALA A 390 18.32 8.05 -0.17
N ALA A 391 18.64 7.12 -1.09
CA ALA A 391 19.63 7.34 -2.15
C ALA A 391 19.26 8.55 -3.03
N ALA A 392 17.98 8.76 -3.34
CA ALA A 392 17.54 9.95 -4.08
C ALA A 392 17.95 11.23 -3.36
N GLY A 393 17.78 11.32 -2.04
CA GLY A 393 18.20 12.47 -1.24
C GLY A 393 19.73 12.70 -1.30
N PHE A 394 20.53 11.64 -1.15
CA PHE A 394 22.00 11.73 -1.27
C PHE A 394 22.45 12.12 -2.67
N ILE A 395 21.82 11.58 -3.72
CA ILE A 395 22.11 11.95 -5.12
C ILE A 395 21.82 13.42 -5.34
N VAL A 396 20.66 13.93 -4.92
CA VAL A 396 20.31 15.35 -5.06
C VAL A 396 21.26 16.22 -4.24
N GLN A 397 21.66 15.82 -3.05
CA GLN A 397 22.63 16.54 -2.23
C GLN A 397 24.01 16.64 -2.92
N ALA A 398 24.46 15.56 -3.55
CA ALA A 398 25.77 15.51 -4.20
C ALA A 398 25.79 16.22 -5.55
N THR A 399 24.67 16.20 -6.32
CA THR A 399 24.62 16.68 -7.70
C THR A 399 23.91 18.02 -7.86
N GLY A 400 23.16 18.48 -6.85
CA GLY A 400 22.28 19.64 -6.93
C GLY A 400 21.10 19.45 -7.89
N SER A 401 20.81 18.22 -8.35
CA SER A 401 19.81 17.94 -9.38
C SER A 401 19.09 16.60 -9.16
N PHE A 402 17.84 16.54 -9.60
CA PHE A 402 17.06 15.28 -9.65
C PHE A 402 17.34 14.43 -10.90
N SER A 403 18.13 14.92 -11.87
CA SER A 403 18.35 14.23 -13.14
C SER A 403 18.86 12.81 -12.98
N ALA A 404 19.88 12.61 -12.12
CA ALA A 404 20.44 11.29 -11.86
C ALA A 404 19.44 10.34 -11.16
N VAL A 405 18.50 10.87 -10.37
CA VAL A 405 17.44 10.09 -9.72
C VAL A 405 16.47 9.52 -10.78
N PHE A 406 16.06 10.33 -11.76
CA PHE A 406 15.21 9.90 -12.85
C PHE A 406 15.91 8.87 -13.77
N TYR A 407 17.18 9.11 -14.12
CA TYR A 407 17.96 8.15 -14.89
C TYR A 407 18.15 6.81 -14.15
N LEU A 408 18.39 6.85 -12.86
CA LEU A 408 18.49 5.64 -12.03
C LEU A 408 17.16 4.88 -12.01
N ALA A 409 16.04 5.57 -11.82
CA ALA A 409 14.70 4.94 -11.84
C ALA A 409 14.41 4.33 -13.21
N ALA A 410 14.72 5.02 -14.32
CA ALA A 410 14.57 4.50 -15.67
C ALA A 410 15.43 3.24 -15.90
N ALA A 411 16.69 3.28 -15.49
CA ALA A 411 17.61 2.13 -15.61
C ALA A 411 17.11 0.91 -14.83
N ILE A 412 16.56 1.11 -13.63
CA ILE A 412 16.00 0.03 -12.81
C ILE A 412 14.74 -0.55 -13.45
N TYR A 413 13.84 0.27 -14.03
CA TYR A 413 12.70 -0.23 -14.78
C TYR A 413 13.14 -1.10 -15.97
N LEU A 414 14.14 -0.67 -16.74
CA LEU A 414 14.66 -1.43 -17.88
C LEU A 414 15.34 -2.73 -17.43
N ALA A 415 16.14 -2.69 -16.35
CA ALA A 415 16.74 -3.89 -15.78
C ALA A 415 15.67 -4.89 -15.30
N GLY A 416 14.61 -4.39 -14.66
CA GLY A 416 13.45 -5.19 -14.26
C GLY A 416 12.73 -5.82 -15.44
N MET A 417 12.58 -5.10 -16.55
CA MET A 417 12.00 -5.61 -17.78
C MET A 417 12.79 -6.81 -18.31
N PHE A 418 14.11 -6.67 -18.45
CA PHE A 418 14.96 -7.76 -18.96
C PHE A 418 14.96 -8.97 -18.01
N GLY A 419 15.03 -8.76 -16.71
CA GLY A 419 14.95 -9.84 -15.71
C GLY A 419 13.62 -10.60 -15.79
N TYR A 420 12.51 -9.87 -15.93
CA TYR A 420 11.19 -10.48 -16.06
C TYR A 420 11.04 -11.22 -17.39
N LEU A 421 11.48 -10.64 -18.51
CA LEU A 421 11.46 -11.30 -19.82
C LEU A 421 12.25 -12.61 -19.84
N ALA A 422 13.40 -12.64 -19.15
CA ALA A 422 14.26 -13.81 -19.11
C ALA A 422 13.63 -14.98 -18.35
N TRP A 423 12.97 -14.74 -17.20
CA TRP A 423 12.62 -15.79 -16.26
C TRP A 423 11.12 -15.98 -15.99
N ALA A 424 10.27 -15.03 -16.41
CA ALA A 424 8.84 -15.14 -16.15
C ALA A 424 8.17 -16.24 -16.99
N THR A 425 7.19 -16.89 -16.39
CA THR A 425 6.25 -17.80 -17.03
C THR A 425 4.87 -17.65 -16.42
N GLY A 426 3.81 -17.92 -17.18
CA GLY A 426 2.44 -18.04 -16.69
C GLY A 426 2.04 -19.48 -16.39
N GLU A 427 2.98 -20.42 -16.44
CA GLU A 427 2.71 -21.82 -16.15
C GLU A 427 2.86 -22.12 -14.66
N ARG A 428 2.06 -23.05 -14.17
CA ARG A 428 2.18 -23.53 -12.79
C ARG A 428 3.53 -24.23 -12.58
N ARG A 429 4.26 -23.81 -11.53
CA ARG A 429 5.58 -24.35 -11.13
C ARG A 429 5.59 -24.90 -9.70
N LEU A 430 4.66 -24.40 -8.87
CA LEU A 430 4.56 -24.71 -7.42
C LEU A 430 3.18 -25.26 -7.03
#